data_30e109cd9ab56f0d6221ee24157599e2
#
_entry.id   30e109cd9ab56f0d6221ee24157599e2
#
_cell.length_a   1.000
_cell.length_b   1.000
_cell.length_c   1.000
_cell.angle_alpha   90.00
_cell.angle_beta   90.00
_cell.angle_gamma   90.00
#
_symmetry.space_group_name_H-M   'P 1'
#
loop_
_entity.id
_entity.type
_entity.pdbx_description
1 polymer ?
#
loop_
_entity_poly.entity_id
_entity_poly.type
_entity_poly.pdbx_seq_one_letter_code
_entity_poly.pdbx_strand_id
1 'polypeptide(L)'
;MRILISLAALLLSVILLQLSSGGLGPLDALSGFELNFTTAQIGLLGSAHFVGFFIGCWWAPRLLGTVGHSRAFAAFAATGAIGLLAHMLIIDPTAWAVMRIATGLCVAGCYTVIEAWLQAKVTNQTRGRTMGAYRAVDMGASLASQLMISVLTPASYVSYN
;
A
#
# COMPACT_ATOMS: atom_id res chain seq x y z
N MET A 1 21.01 2.43 -20.36
CA MET A 1 20.55 3.58 -19.57
C MET A 1 19.03 3.59 -19.33
N ARG A 2 18.17 3.52 -20.35
CA ARG A 2 16.68 3.53 -20.18
C ARG A 2 16.14 2.40 -19.30
N ILE A 3 16.68 1.18 -19.40
CA ILE A 3 16.26 0.02 -18.57
C ILE A 3 16.61 0.25 -17.10
N LEU A 4 17.81 0.77 -16.81
CA LEU A 4 18.22 1.06 -15.44
C LEU A 4 17.36 2.15 -14.80
N ILE A 5 17.03 3.22 -15.55
CA ILE A 5 16.13 4.28 -15.07
C ILE A 5 14.73 3.74 -14.79
N SER A 6 14.19 2.89 -15.69
CA SER A 6 12.89 2.28 -15.47
C SER A 6 12.87 1.35 -14.27
N LEU A 7 13.93 0.59 -14.03
CA LEU A 7 14.03 -0.29 -12.87
C LEU A 7 14.14 0.52 -11.57
N ALA A 8 14.94 1.57 -11.56
CA ALA A 8 15.06 2.48 -10.44
C ALA A 8 13.71 3.16 -10.09
N ALA A 9 12.97 3.59 -11.10
CA ALA A 9 11.64 4.19 -10.91
C ALA A 9 10.64 3.19 -10.29
N LEU A 10 10.67 1.91 -10.74
CA LEU A 10 9.82 0.87 -10.16
C LEU A 10 10.19 0.56 -8.70
N LEU A 11 11.49 0.45 -8.39
CA LEU A 11 11.96 0.22 -7.02
C LEU A 11 11.61 1.40 -6.10
N LEU A 12 11.74 2.63 -6.60
CA LEU A 12 11.32 3.82 -5.87
C LEU A 12 9.81 3.81 -5.60
N SER A 13 9.00 3.40 -6.58
CA SER A 13 7.54 3.25 -6.38
C SER A 13 7.20 2.25 -5.27
N VAL A 14 7.95 1.14 -5.18
CA VAL A 14 7.79 0.15 -4.09
C VAL A 14 8.15 0.76 -2.75
N ILE A 15 9.28 1.47 -2.67
CA ILE A 15 9.71 2.15 -1.43
C ILE A 15 8.62 3.11 -0.94
N LEU A 16 8.15 4.00 -1.82
CA LEU A 16 7.13 4.98 -1.48
C LEU A 16 5.80 4.34 -1.09
N LEU A 17 5.40 3.27 -1.81
CA LEU A 17 4.19 2.51 -1.48
C LEU A 17 4.29 1.87 -0.10
N GLN A 18 5.41 1.25 0.23
CA GLN A 18 5.61 0.62 1.54
C GLN A 18 5.75 1.65 2.67
N LEU A 19 6.44 2.76 2.44
CA LEU A 19 6.53 3.82 3.44
C LEU A 19 5.16 4.42 3.77
N SER A 20 4.27 4.56 2.78
CA SER A 20 2.93 5.11 2.98
C SER A 20 1.91 4.11 3.53
N SER A 21 2.03 2.82 3.21
CA SER A 21 0.99 1.82 3.54
C SER A 21 1.44 0.74 4.52
N GLY A 22 2.74 0.46 4.59
CA GLY A 22 3.26 -0.67 5.39
C GLY A 22 3.12 -0.49 6.90
N GLY A 23 3.14 0.74 7.39
CA GLY A 23 2.94 1.08 8.80
C GLY A 23 1.48 1.34 9.19
N LEU A 24 0.58 1.42 8.22
CA LEU A 24 -0.80 1.88 8.48
C LEU A 24 -1.58 0.94 9.40
N GLY A 25 -1.38 -0.38 9.29
CA GLY A 25 -2.05 -1.36 10.15
C GLY A 25 -1.75 -1.16 11.64
N PRO A 26 -0.47 -1.19 12.04
CA PRO A 26 -0.07 -0.86 13.41
C PRO A 26 -0.46 0.55 13.85
N LEU A 27 -0.36 1.56 12.98
CA LEU A 27 -0.77 2.93 13.29
C LEU A 27 -2.27 3.02 13.59
N ASP A 28 -3.11 2.37 12.79
CA ASP A 28 -4.56 2.30 13.02
C ASP A 28 -4.89 1.59 14.33
N ALA A 29 -4.16 0.52 14.67
CA ALA A 29 -4.37 -0.17 15.93
C ALA A 29 -4.05 0.74 17.12
N LEU A 30 -2.91 1.42 17.11
CA LEU A 30 -2.51 2.35 18.15
C LEU A 30 -3.49 3.54 18.24
N SER A 31 -3.85 4.12 17.09
CA SER A 31 -4.80 5.23 17.03
C SER A 31 -6.21 4.81 17.50
N GLY A 32 -6.64 3.60 17.17
CA GLY A 32 -7.90 3.05 17.64
C GLY A 32 -7.95 2.88 19.16
N PHE A 33 -6.86 2.46 19.78
CA PHE A 33 -6.76 2.43 21.25
C PHE A 33 -6.88 3.82 21.86
N GLU A 34 -6.16 4.82 21.34
CA GLU A 34 -6.26 6.21 21.81
C GLU A 34 -7.67 6.80 21.63
N LEU A 35 -8.36 6.41 20.58
CA LEU A 35 -9.73 6.85 20.26
C LEU A 35 -10.82 6.01 20.96
N ASN A 36 -10.43 5.10 21.87
CA ASN A 36 -11.33 4.22 22.61
C ASN A 36 -12.17 3.27 21.72
N PHE A 37 -11.63 2.85 20.58
CA PHE A 37 -12.24 1.78 19.81
C PHE A 37 -12.13 0.45 20.56
N THR A 38 -13.15 -0.38 20.45
CA THR A 38 -13.11 -1.73 21.04
C THR A 38 -12.08 -2.61 20.31
N THR A 39 -11.54 -3.63 20.99
CA THR A 39 -10.61 -4.60 20.39
C THR A 39 -11.21 -5.28 19.14
N ALA A 40 -12.52 -5.53 19.15
CA ALA A 40 -13.22 -6.09 17.98
C ALA A 40 -13.23 -5.13 16.79
N GLN A 41 -13.45 -3.83 17.02
CA GLN A 41 -13.40 -2.80 15.98
C GLN A 41 -11.98 -2.67 15.41
N ILE A 42 -10.95 -2.68 16.25
CA ILE A 42 -9.56 -2.64 15.80
C ILE A 42 -9.22 -3.89 14.96
N GLY A 43 -9.65 -5.08 15.39
CA GLY A 43 -9.49 -6.31 14.62
C GLY A 43 -10.20 -6.27 13.27
N LEU A 44 -11.38 -5.61 13.22
CA LEU A 44 -12.11 -5.40 11.98
C LEU A 44 -11.33 -4.57 10.96
N LEU A 45 -10.58 -3.55 11.40
CA LEU A 45 -9.77 -2.70 10.50
C LEU A 45 -8.72 -3.52 9.75
N GLY A 46 -8.02 -4.43 10.46
CA GLY A 46 -7.07 -5.34 9.82
C GLY A 46 -7.75 -6.29 8.81
N SER A 47 -8.87 -6.90 9.21
CA SER A 47 -9.64 -7.78 8.33
C SER A 47 -10.19 -7.07 7.11
N ALA A 48 -10.69 -5.85 7.29
CA ALA A 48 -11.20 -4.99 6.21
C ALA A 48 -10.13 -4.70 5.14
N HIS A 49 -8.89 -4.43 5.57
CA HIS A 49 -7.77 -4.25 4.64
C HIS A 49 -7.57 -5.48 3.75
N PHE A 50 -7.55 -6.69 4.32
CA PHE A 50 -7.37 -7.90 3.54
C PHE A 50 -8.54 -8.20 2.62
N VAL A 51 -9.79 -7.90 3.02
CA VAL A 51 -10.94 -7.99 2.10
C VAL A 51 -10.72 -7.11 0.88
N GLY A 52 -10.33 -5.85 1.09
CA GLY A 52 -9.99 -4.94 0.00
C GLY A 52 -8.84 -5.47 -0.87
N PHE A 53 -7.79 -5.99 -0.23
CA PHE A 53 -6.63 -6.55 -0.92
C PHE A 53 -7.02 -7.72 -1.84
N PHE A 54 -7.85 -8.67 -1.38
CA PHE A 54 -8.36 -9.76 -2.20
C PHE A 54 -9.17 -9.26 -3.39
N ILE A 55 -10.06 -8.28 -3.18
CA ILE A 55 -10.83 -7.67 -4.26
C ILE A 55 -9.87 -7.03 -5.28
N GLY A 56 -8.84 -6.33 -4.80
CA GLY A 56 -7.81 -5.71 -5.63
C GLY A 56 -7.04 -6.71 -6.48
N CYS A 57 -6.61 -7.83 -5.89
CA CYS A 57 -5.91 -8.89 -6.62
C CYS A 57 -6.74 -9.44 -7.81
N TRP A 58 -8.06 -9.52 -7.63
CA TRP A 58 -8.95 -10.02 -8.68
C TRP A 58 -9.31 -8.96 -9.73
N TRP A 59 -9.47 -7.71 -9.32
CA TRP A 59 -9.95 -6.62 -10.19
C TRP A 59 -8.83 -5.85 -10.89
N ALA A 60 -7.68 -5.67 -10.24
CA ALA A 60 -6.57 -4.86 -10.76
C ALA A 60 -6.03 -5.34 -12.13
N PRO A 61 -5.90 -6.67 -12.42
CA PRO A 61 -5.45 -7.11 -13.74
C PRO A 61 -6.40 -6.68 -14.88
N ARG A 62 -7.70 -6.58 -14.60
CA ARG A 62 -8.70 -6.13 -15.59
C ARG A 62 -8.52 -4.65 -15.91
N LEU A 63 -8.39 -3.83 -14.88
CA LEU A 63 -8.14 -2.40 -15.07
C LEU A 63 -6.82 -2.17 -15.79
N LEU A 64 -5.76 -2.87 -15.40
CA LEU A 64 -4.45 -2.81 -16.04
C LEU A 64 -4.54 -3.12 -17.55
N GLY A 65 -5.30 -4.14 -17.93
CA GLY A 65 -5.51 -4.52 -19.31
C GLY A 65 -6.26 -3.48 -20.14
N THR A 66 -7.10 -2.66 -19.51
CA THR A 66 -7.92 -1.64 -20.22
C THR A 66 -7.22 -0.30 -20.36
N VAL A 67 -6.57 0.18 -19.30
CA VAL A 67 -6.00 1.54 -19.25
C VAL A 67 -4.48 1.61 -19.33
N GLY A 68 -3.81 0.47 -19.19
CA GLY A 68 -2.35 0.34 -19.18
C GLY A 68 -1.69 0.68 -17.84
N HIS A 69 -0.39 0.36 -17.71
CA HIS A 69 0.35 0.37 -16.45
C HIS A 69 0.35 1.73 -15.74
N SER A 70 0.74 2.80 -16.43
CA SER A 70 0.92 4.12 -15.79
C SER A 70 -0.40 4.69 -15.28
N ARG A 71 -1.49 4.56 -16.06
CA ARG A 71 -2.80 5.08 -15.68
C ARG A 71 -3.42 4.25 -14.54
N ALA A 72 -3.28 2.92 -14.60
CA ALA A 72 -3.76 2.04 -13.53
C ALA A 72 -3.03 2.34 -12.22
N PHE A 73 -1.69 2.47 -12.24
CA PHE A 73 -0.91 2.83 -11.07
C PHE A 73 -1.33 4.18 -10.48
N ALA A 74 -1.44 5.21 -11.32
CA ALA A 74 -1.86 6.53 -10.87
C ALA A 74 -3.25 6.54 -10.24
N ALA A 75 -4.21 5.80 -10.83
CA ALA A 75 -5.56 5.68 -10.29
C ALA A 75 -5.56 5.01 -8.90
N PHE A 76 -4.86 3.87 -8.75
CA PHE A 76 -4.77 3.19 -7.45
C PHE A 76 -4.04 4.06 -6.41
N ALA A 77 -2.90 4.67 -6.77
CA ALA A 77 -2.13 5.50 -5.86
C ALA A 77 -2.93 6.72 -5.39
N ALA A 78 -3.61 7.42 -6.30
CA ALA A 78 -4.42 8.57 -5.95
C ALA A 78 -5.62 8.20 -5.06
N THR A 79 -6.33 7.12 -5.40
CA THR A 79 -7.47 6.64 -4.59
C THR A 79 -7.00 6.16 -3.21
N GLY A 80 -5.86 5.47 -3.15
CA GLY A 80 -5.26 5.04 -1.88
C GLY A 80 -4.86 6.23 -1.00
N ALA A 81 -4.25 7.27 -1.58
CA ALA A 81 -3.89 8.48 -0.87
C ALA A 81 -5.12 9.21 -0.30
N ILE A 82 -6.20 9.33 -1.07
CA ILE A 82 -7.47 9.90 -0.58
C ILE A 82 -8.01 9.09 0.61
N GLY A 83 -7.96 7.75 0.54
CA GLY A 83 -8.38 6.89 1.63
C GLY A 83 -7.55 7.09 2.91
N LEU A 84 -6.23 7.32 2.79
CA LEU A 84 -5.36 7.62 3.92
C LEU A 84 -5.69 8.97 4.56
N LEU A 85 -5.76 10.02 3.76
CA LEU A 85 -6.07 11.38 4.21
C LEU A 85 -7.44 11.47 4.89
N ALA A 86 -8.40 10.63 4.48
CA ALA A 86 -9.75 10.63 5.01
C ALA A 86 -9.85 10.05 6.44
N HIS A 87 -8.88 9.23 6.91
CA HIS A 87 -8.95 8.58 8.22
C HIS A 87 -9.18 9.58 9.36
N MET A 88 -8.45 10.69 9.38
CA MET A 88 -8.56 11.68 10.46
C MET A 88 -9.67 12.73 10.23
N LEU A 89 -10.36 12.69 9.08
CA LEU A 89 -11.52 13.55 8.83
C LEU A 89 -12.80 12.98 9.43
N ILE A 90 -12.91 11.66 9.50
CA ILE A 90 -14.09 10.94 10.01
C ILE A 90 -13.61 9.92 11.03
N ILE A 91 -13.68 10.25 12.31
CA ILE A 91 -13.28 9.37 13.41
C ILE A 91 -14.45 8.46 13.78
N ASP A 92 -14.63 7.41 12.98
CA ASP A 92 -15.64 6.37 13.18
C ASP A 92 -15.09 5.01 12.76
N PRO A 93 -15.23 3.95 13.59
CA PRO A 93 -14.68 2.63 13.29
C PRO A 93 -15.19 2.02 11.98
N THR A 94 -16.46 2.27 11.64
CA THR A 94 -17.09 1.75 10.41
C THR A 94 -16.55 2.49 9.19
N ALA A 95 -16.45 3.83 9.28
CA ALA A 95 -15.83 4.63 8.23
C ALA A 95 -14.39 4.22 7.99
N TRP A 96 -13.61 4.00 9.05
CA TRP A 96 -12.23 3.51 8.96
C TRP A 96 -12.17 2.11 8.29
N ALA A 97 -13.08 1.20 8.62
CA ALA A 97 -13.14 -0.11 7.97
C ALA A 97 -13.38 0.00 6.46
N VAL A 98 -14.29 0.89 6.03
CA VAL A 98 -14.52 1.16 4.59
C VAL A 98 -13.27 1.74 3.92
N MET A 99 -12.60 2.70 4.56
CA MET A 99 -11.34 3.25 4.06
C MET A 99 -10.24 2.19 3.98
N ARG A 100 -10.20 1.25 4.93
CA ARG A 100 -9.25 0.12 4.91
C ARG A 100 -9.53 -0.85 3.77
N ILE A 101 -10.79 -1.11 3.42
CA ILE A 101 -11.14 -1.87 2.21
C ILE A 101 -10.62 -1.14 0.96
N ALA A 102 -10.89 0.15 0.85
CA ALA A 102 -10.46 0.95 -0.30
C ALA A 102 -8.92 1.00 -0.42
N THR A 103 -8.21 1.26 0.68
CA THR A 103 -6.74 1.30 0.68
C THR A 103 -6.14 -0.08 0.42
N GLY A 104 -6.69 -1.16 0.97
CA GLY A 104 -6.26 -2.53 0.69
C GLY A 104 -6.38 -2.89 -0.80
N LEU A 105 -7.51 -2.55 -1.41
CA LEU A 105 -7.72 -2.70 -2.86
C LEU A 105 -6.67 -1.92 -3.66
N CYS A 106 -6.41 -0.67 -3.28
CA CYS A 106 -5.44 0.18 -3.97
C CYS A 106 -4.01 -0.34 -3.84
N VAL A 107 -3.63 -0.81 -2.66
CA VAL A 107 -2.30 -1.42 -2.41
C VAL A 107 -2.10 -2.65 -3.28
N ALA A 108 -3.07 -3.58 -3.31
CA ALA A 108 -3.02 -4.74 -4.19
C ALA A 108 -2.94 -4.34 -5.68
N GLY A 109 -3.68 -3.30 -6.07
CA GLY A 109 -3.65 -2.74 -7.41
C GLY A 109 -2.28 -2.19 -7.79
N CYS A 110 -1.66 -1.40 -6.92
CA CYS A 110 -0.31 -0.88 -7.12
C CYS A 110 0.72 -2.01 -7.27
N TYR A 111 0.69 -3.02 -6.39
CA TYR A 111 1.58 -4.18 -6.47
C TYR A 111 1.38 -4.97 -7.77
N THR A 112 0.14 -5.22 -8.16
CA THR A 112 -0.19 -5.90 -9.43
C THR A 112 0.44 -5.16 -10.62
N VAL A 113 0.32 -3.85 -10.65
CA VAL A 113 0.90 -3.02 -11.74
C VAL A 113 2.42 -3.06 -11.71
N ILE A 114 3.03 -2.87 -10.53
CA ILE A 114 4.50 -2.88 -10.37
C ILE A 114 5.06 -4.23 -10.81
N GLU A 115 4.49 -5.33 -10.33
CA GLU A 115 4.96 -6.68 -10.63
C GLU A 115 4.77 -7.03 -12.12
N ALA A 116 3.63 -6.69 -12.73
CA ALA A 116 3.41 -6.86 -14.15
C ALA A 116 4.43 -6.06 -14.98
N TRP A 117 4.70 -4.84 -14.58
CA TRP A 117 5.68 -3.98 -15.27
C TRP A 117 7.12 -4.49 -15.10
N LEU A 118 7.45 -5.00 -13.92
CA LEU A 118 8.73 -5.62 -13.63
C LEU A 118 8.92 -6.89 -14.49
N GLN A 119 7.90 -7.76 -14.53
CA GLN A 119 7.94 -9.00 -15.33
C GLN A 119 8.12 -8.72 -16.83
N ALA A 120 7.54 -7.65 -17.36
CA ALA A 120 7.71 -7.26 -18.76
C ALA A 120 9.14 -6.79 -19.11
N LYS A 121 9.98 -6.49 -18.14
CA LYS A 121 11.34 -5.94 -18.32
C LYS A 121 12.45 -6.95 -18.04
N VAL A 122 12.17 -8.05 -17.36
CA VAL A 122 13.17 -9.06 -17.00
C VAL A 122 13.26 -10.16 -18.07
N THR A 123 14.46 -10.67 -18.28
CA THR A 123 14.74 -11.87 -19.07
C THR A 123 14.85 -13.08 -18.15
N ASN A 124 14.78 -14.29 -18.70
CA ASN A 124 14.97 -15.52 -17.90
C ASN A 124 16.31 -15.54 -17.15
N GLN A 125 17.36 -14.93 -17.72
CA GLN A 125 18.69 -14.85 -17.10
C GLN A 125 18.77 -13.85 -15.93
N THR A 126 17.97 -12.77 -15.98
CA THR A 126 18.02 -11.69 -14.98
C THR A 126 16.88 -11.76 -13.96
N ARG A 127 15.85 -12.60 -14.21
CA ARG A 127 14.64 -12.69 -13.40
C ARG A 127 14.93 -12.90 -11.91
N GLY A 128 15.72 -13.91 -11.57
CA GLY A 128 16.01 -14.22 -10.16
C GLY A 128 16.67 -13.07 -9.43
N ARG A 129 17.70 -12.46 -10.04
CA ARG A 129 18.42 -11.32 -9.45
C ARG A 129 17.53 -10.09 -9.30
N THR A 130 16.73 -9.80 -10.31
CA THR A 130 15.84 -8.62 -10.28
C THR A 130 14.70 -8.80 -9.27
N MET A 131 14.10 -9.99 -9.21
CA MET A 131 13.06 -10.29 -8.22
C MET A 131 13.62 -10.33 -6.80
N GLY A 132 14.85 -10.83 -6.61
CA GLY A 132 15.54 -10.77 -5.32
C GLY A 132 15.78 -9.33 -4.85
N ALA A 133 16.28 -8.47 -5.73
CA ALA A 133 16.47 -7.05 -5.44
C ALA A 133 15.12 -6.34 -5.11
N TYR A 134 14.07 -6.61 -5.89
CA TYR A 134 12.73 -6.10 -5.63
C TYR A 134 12.23 -6.50 -4.24
N ARG A 135 12.33 -7.79 -3.86
CA ARG A 135 11.89 -8.26 -2.54
C ARG A 135 12.74 -7.70 -1.39
N ALA A 136 14.06 -7.55 -1.59
CA ALA A 136 14.92 -6.93 -0.58
C ALA A 136 14.54 -5.46 -0.33
N VAL A 137 14.26 -4.71 -1.40
CA VAL A 137 13.80 -3.31 -1.31
C VAL A 137 12.43 -3.22 -0.64
N ASP A 138 11.48 -4.08 -1.02
CA ASP A 138 10.14 -4.16 -0.46
C ASP A 138 10.18 -4.43 1.05
N MET A 139 10.93 -5.45 1.47
CA MET A 139 11.09 -5.79 2.90
C MET A 139 11.83 -4.71 3.68
N GLY A 140 12.87 -4.11 3.10
CA GLY A 140 13.60 -2.99 3.72
C GLY A 140 12.72 -1.77 3.93
N ALA A 141 11.92 -1.41 2.94
CA ALA A 141 10.98 -0.31 3.04
C ALA A 141 9.83 -0.59 4.04
N SER A 142 9.35 -1.85 4.11
CA SER A 142 8.37 -2.28 5.11
C SER A 142 8.93 -2.15 6.53
N LEU A 143 10.17 -2.61 6.74
CA LEU A 143 10.84 -2.44 8.04
C LEU A 143 10.99 -0.97 8.40
N ALA A 144 11.44 -0.13 7.47
CA ALA A 144 11.56 1.31 7.69
C ALA A 144 10.20 1.95 8.04
N SER A 145 9.13 1.58 7.33
CA SER A 145 7.77 2.05 7.61
C SER A 145 7.32 1.70 9.04
N GLN A 146 7.60 0.47 9.50
CA GLN A 146 7.25 0.06 10.86
C GLN A 146 8.10 0.79 11.93
N LEU A 147 9.38 1.04 11.65
CA LEU A 147 10.23 1.82 12.56
C LEU A 147 9.77 3.28 12.65
N MET A 148 9.19 3.86 11.60
CA MET A 148 8.63 5.21 11.63
C MET A 148 7.50 5.33 12.67
N ILE A 149 6.74 4.26 12.92
CA ILE A 149 5.64 4.28 13.90
C ILE A 149 6.14 4.62 15.31
N SER A 150 7.39 4.25 15.64
CA SER A 150 7.96 4.56 16.96
C SER A 150 8.11 6.06 17.24
N VAL A 151 8.09 6.89 16.21
CA VAL A 151 8.22 8.36 16.30
C VAL A 151 6.94 9.09 15.90
N LEU A 152 5.93 8.39 15.40
CA LEU A 152 4.65 8.95 15.02
C LEU A 152 3.72 9.00 16.25
N THR A 153 2.97 10.08 16.38
CA THR A 153 1.94 10.22 17.44
C THR A 153 0.65 9.56 16.96
N PRO A 154 0.15 8.51 17.64
CA PRO A 154 -1.14 7.90 17.29
C PRO A 154 -2.28 8.92 17.32
N ALA A 155 -3.36 8.66 16.59
CA ALA A 155 -4.55 9.49 16.46
C ALA A 155 -4.25 10.96 16.09
N SER A 156 -3.12 11.21 15.41
CA SER A 156 -2.71 12.54 14.95
C SER A 156 -2.91 12.68 13.45
N TYR A 157 -3.46 13.81 13.01
CA TYR A 157 -3.57 14.14 11.60
C TYR A 157 -2.22 14.09 10.86
N VAL A 158 -1.15 14.55 11.51
CA VAL A 158 0.21 14.54 10.94
C VAL A 158 0.73 13.14 10.66
N SER A 159 0.31 12.14 11.45
CA SER A 159 0.80 10.76 11.30
C SER A 159 0.14 10.01 10.13
N TYR A 160 -0.96 10.54 9.59
CA TYR A 160 -1.65 10.01 8.41
C TYR A 160 -1.36 10.80 7.12
N ASN A 161 -0.61 11.90 7.19
CA ASN A 161 -0.24 12.77 6.09
C ASN A 161 1.26 12.84 5.89
#